data_6ecf8e3a607d702e4888405141d40584
#
_entry.id   6ecf8e3a607d702e4888405141d40584
#
_cell.length_a   1.000
_cell.length_b   1.000
_cell.length_c   1.000
_cell.angle_alpha   90.00
_cell.angle_beta   90.00
_cell.angle_gamma   90.00
#
_symmetry.space_group_name_H-M   'P 1'
#
loop_
_entity.id
_entity.type
_entity.pdbx_description
1 polymer ?
#
loop_
_entity_poly.entity_id
_entity_poly.type
_entity_poly.pdbx_seq_one_letter_code
_entity_poly.pdbx_strand_id
1 'polypeptide(L)'
;GYSGGMKRRLTMANSIVGNPDILYMDEPSTGLDPASKHQLWEVIEAAKGTKSMILTTHSMEEADVLCDRIGIMANGEMQCLGYSHELKQRFGRGYTLVIMTAESNQAKYDEVDDFVKSLFPSAIILDEPMSGLVKYDIDRGEVVISKAFKEINNKKEEIGIISWGLMETTMEQVFLKLAGVAHDFTPSKSQNASEADKNKTMSERVKDLEM
;
A
#
# COMPACT_ATOMS: atom_id res chain seq x y z
N GLY A 1 -37.75 -2.93 -4.54
CA GLY A 1 -36.65 -3.19 -5.48
C GLY A 1 -35.40 -3.62 -4.71
N TYR A 2 -34.45 -4.27 -5.38
CA TYR A 2 -33.20 -4.66 -4.77
C TYR A 2 -32.35 -3.41 -4.40
N SER A 3 -31.69 -3.45 -3.24
CA SER A 3 -30.65 -2.47 -2.90
C SER A 3 -29.45 -2.58 -3.85
N GLY A 4 -28.60 -1.55 -3.88
CA GLY A 4 -27.38 -1.58 -4.71
C GLY A 4 -26.52 -2.81 -4.41
N GLY A 5 -26.30 -3.11 -3.12
CA GLY A 5 -25.54 -4.28 -2.70
C GLY A 5 -26.19 -5.62 -3.07
N MET A 6 -27.51 -5.71 -3.01
CA MET A 6 -28.23 -6.92 -3.47
C MET A 6 -28.07 -7.14 -4.97
N LYS A 7 -28.15 -6.07 -5.77
CA LYS A 7 -27.91 -6.14 -7.22
C LYS A 7 -26.50 -6.61 -7.53
N ARG A 8 -25.49 -6.07 -6.85
CA ARG A 8 -24.08 -6.43 -7.06
C ARG A 8 -23.82 -7.89 -6.72
N ARG A 9 -24.33 -8.37 -5.58
CA ARG A 9 -24.24 -9.80 -5.21
C ARG A 9 -24.95 -10.72 -6.20
N LEU A 10 -26.11 -10.32 -6.70
CA LEU A 10 -26.83 -11.07 -7.74
C LEU A 10 -26.04 -11.12 -9.06
N THR A 11 -25.41 -10.00 -9.47
CA THR A 11 -24.56 -9.97 -10.66
C THR A 11 -23.38 -10.91 -10.50
N MET A 12 -22.74 -10.92 -9.33
CA MET A 12 -21.64 -11.82 -9.03
C MET A 12 -22.09 -13.29 -9.05
N ALA A 13 -23.22 -13.61 -8.40
CA ALA A 13 -23.80 -14.95 -8.45
C ALA A 13 -24.06 -15.42 -9.90
N ASN A 14 -24.64 -14.55 -10.71
CA ASN A 14 -24.90 -14.85 -12.13
C ASN A 14 -23.62 -15.09 -12.93
N SER A 15 -22.52 -14.38 -12.62
CA SER A 15 -21.26 -14.55 -13.34
C SER A 15 -20.57 -15.89 -13.04
N ILE A 16 -20.90 -16.51 -11.91
CA ILE A 16 -20.36 -17.83 -11.50
C ILE A 16 -21.24 -18.98 -12.03
N VAL A 17 -22.50 -18.70 -12.34
CA VAL A 17 -23.41 -19.70 -12.94
C VAL A 17 -22.85 -20.21 -14.26
N GLY A 18 -22.85 -21.52 -14.45
CA GLY A 18 -22.26 -22.16 -15.64
C GLY A 18 -20.78 -22.55 -15.46
N ASN A 19 -20.21 -22.26 -14.29
CA ASN A 19 -18.85 -22.67 -13.92
C ASN A 19 -17.77 -22.25 -14.94
N PRO A 20 -17.63 -20.95 -15.26
CA PRO A 20 -16.66 -20.48 -16.24
C PRO A 20 -15.21 -20.73 -15.76
N ASP A 21 -14.30 -20.98 -16.70
CA ASP A 21 -12.86 -21.13 -16.38
C ASP A 21 -12.19 -19.80 -16.06
N ILE A 22 -12.71 -18.69 -16.67
CA ILE A 22 -12.17 -17.34 -16.49
C ILE A 22 -13.32 -16.42 -16.06
N LEU A 23 -13.05 -15.61 -15.03
CA LEU A 23 -13.98 -14.63 -14.48
C LEU A 23 -13.38 -13.22 -14.53
N TYR A 24 -14.07 -12.29 -15.14
CA TYR A 24 -13.72 -10.87 -15.15
C TYR A 24 -14.62 -10.10 -14.19
N MET A 25 -14.02 -9.35 -13.28
CA MET A 25 -14.73 -8.55 -12.29
C MET A 25 -14.25 -7.11 -12.34
N ASP A 26 -15.17 -6.22 -12.72
CA ASP A 26 -14.88 -4.79 -12.78
C ASP A 26 -15.44 -4.10 -11.54
N GLU A 27 -14.53 -3.64 -10.67
CA GLU A 27 -14.83 -2.98 -9.39
C GLU A 27 -15.93 -3.68 -8.57
N PRO A 28 -15.79 -4.96 -8.21
CA PRO A 28 -16.91 -5.77 -7.70
C PRO A 28 -17.44 -5.27 -6.36
N SER A 29 -16.62 -4.64 -5.50
CA SER A 29 -17.03 -4.17 -4.17
C SER A 29 -17.45 -2.69 -4.13
N THR A 30 -17.36 -1.96 -5.24
CA THR A 30 -17.69 -0.54 -5.27
C THR A 30 -19.14 -0.28 -4.87
N GLY A 31 -19.34 0.65 -3.91
CA GLY A 31 -20.66 1.03 -3.41
C GLY A 31 -21.29 0.05 -2.42
N LEU A 32 -20.56 -0.96 -1.95
CA LEU A 32 -20.98 -1.83 -0.87
C LEU A 32 -20.60 -1.27 0.49
N ASP A 33 -21.44 -1.52 1.49
CA ASP A 33 -21.10 -1.34 2.90
C ASP A 33 -20.01 -2.34 3.34
N PRO A 34 -19.25 -2.07 4.41
CA PRO A 34 -18.13 -2.93 4.82
C PRO A 34 -18.52 -4.40 5.04
N ALA A 35 -19.67 -4.67 5.64
CA ALA A 35 -20.13 -6.03 5.89
C ALA A 35 -20.43 -6.78 4.59
N SER A 36 -21.10 -6.13 3.63
CA SER A 36 -21.39 -6.68 2.31
C SER A 36 -20.12 -6.87 1.48
N LYS A 37 -19.12 -5.99 1.63
CA LYS A 37 -17.80 -6.09 1.00
C LYS A 37 -17.09 -7.36 1.47
N HIS A 38 -17.01 -7.62 2.77
CA HIS A 38 -16.39 -8.83 3.30
C HIS A 38 -17.09 -10.11 2.84
N GLN A 39 -18.43 -10.12 2.85
CA GLN A 39 -19.18 -11.28 2.33
C GLN A 39 -18.89 -11.56 0.85
N LEU A 40 -18.73 -10.50 0.04
CA LEU A 40 -18.35 -10.66 -1.36
C LEU A 40 -16.95 -11.24 -1.50
N TRP A 41 -16.00 -10.76 -0.69
CA TRP A 41 -14.63 -11.27 -0.69
C TRP A 41 -14.56 -12.75 -0.33
N GLU A 42 -15.32 -13.21 0.66
CA GLU A 42 -15.42 -14.65 1.00
C GLU A 42 -15.88 -15.49 -0.19
N VAL A 43 -16.86 -14.98 -0.97
CA VAL A 43 -17.34 -15.68 -2.17
C VAL A 43 -16.26 -15.73 -3.26
N ILE A 44 -15.53 -14.64 -3.47
CA ILE A 44 -14.42 -14.57 -4.44
C ILE A 44 -13.31 -15.53 -4.03
N GLU A 45 -12.88 -15.51 -2.77
CA GLU A 45 -11.85 -16.40 -2.24
C GLU A 45 -12.24 -17.88 -2.39
N ALA A 46 -13.49 -18.23 -2.08
CA ALA A 46 -13.99 -19.60 -2.23
C ALA A 46 -13.97 -20.08 -3.70
N ALA A 47 -14.16 -19.16 -4.66
CA ALA A 47 -14.15 -19.49 -6.09
C ALA A 47 -12.72 -19.51 -6.69
N LYS A 48 -11.76 -18.86 -6.06
CA LYS A 48 -10.39 -18.64 -6.54
C LYS A 48 -9.61 -19.95 -6.80
N GLY A 49 -9.81 -20.97 -5.98
CA GLY A 49 -9.10 -22.25 -6.11
C GLY A 49 -9.43 -23.06 -7.38
N THR A 50 -10.47 -22.69 -8.12
CA THR A 50 -10.99 -23.45 -9.29
C THR A 50 -11.05 -22.64 -10.57
N LYS A 51 -10.78 -21.32 -10.54
CA LYS A 51 -10.95 -20.40 -11.64
C LYS A 51 -9.80 -19.42 -11.78
N SER A 52 -9.52 -19.01 -13.01
CA SER A 52 -8.68 -17.84 -13.27
C SER A 52 -9.53 -16.57 -13.16
N MET A 53 -9.06 -15.59 -12.38
CA MET A 53 -9.82 -14.36 -12.14
C MET A 53 -9.00 -13.13 -12.48
N ILE A 54 -9.64 -12.16 -13.14
CA ILE A 54 -9.09 -10.83 -13.37
C ILE A 54 -10.03 -9.83 -12.71
N LEU A 55 -9.51 -9.06 -11.78
CA LEU A 55 -10.25 -8.09 -11.00
C LEU A 55 -9.65 -6.70 -11.22
N THR A 56 -10.51 -5.72 -11.52
CA THR A 56 -10.12 -4.31 -11.45
C THR A 56 -10.66 -3.71 -10.17
N THR A 57 -9.86 -2.87 -9.51
CA THR A 57 -10.27 -2.16 -8.30
C THR A 57 -9.45 -0.91 -8.08
N HIS A 58 -10.04 0.09 -7.42
CA HIS A 58 -9.33 1.23 -6.85
C HIS A 58 -9.09 1.06 -5.34
N SER A 59 -9.54 -0.05 -4.74
CA SER A 59 -9.29 -0.37 -3.34
C SER A 59 -8.03 -1.20 -3.21
N MET A 60 -6.96 -0.60 -2.70
CA MET A 60 -5.69 -1.28 -2.49
C MET A 60 -5.81 -2.41 -1.46
N GLU A 61 -6.71 -2.27 -0.49
CA GLU A 61 -7.06 -3.32 0.47
C GLU A 61 -7.69 -4.53 -0.23
N GLU A 62 -8.62 -4.32 -1.15
CA GLU A 62 -9.23 -5.39 -1.95
C GLU A 62 -8.20 -6.12 -2.80
N ALA A 63 -7.31 -5.37 -3.46
CA ALA A 63 -6.22 -5.95 -4.24
C ALA A 63 -5.26 -6.77 -3.36
N ASP A 64 -4.90 -6.25 -2.17
CA ASP A 64 -3.97 -6.91 -1.25
C ASP A 64 -4.53 -8.21 -0.67
N VAL A 65 -5.84 -8.26 -0.42
CA VAL A 65 -6.53 -9.44 0.14
C VAL A 65 -6.84 -10.47 -0.93
N LEU A 66 -7.38 -10.05 -2.08
CA LEU A 66 -7.94 -10.98 -3.06
C LEU A 66 -6.98 -11.40 -4.16
N CYS A 67 -5.97 -10.59 -4.50
CA CYS A 67 -5.15 -10.86 -5.67
C CYS A 67 -3.84 -11.58 -5.31
N ASP A 68 -3.51 -12.64 -6.05
CA ASP A 68 -2.20 -13.27 -5.96
C ASP A 68 -1.14 -12.37 -6.60
N ARG A 69 -1.47 -11.79 -7.77
CA ARG A 69 -0.61 -10.82 -8.47
C ARG A 69 -1.36 -9.52 -8.69
N ILE A 70 -0.67 -8.40 -8.48
CA ILE A 70 -1.23 -7.05 -8.59
C ILE A 70 -0.48 -6.32 -9.70
N GLY A 71 -1.24 -5.78 -10.67
CA GLY A 71 -0.74 -4.85 -11.67
C GLY A 71 -1.19 -3.44 -11.34
N ILE A 72 -0.26 -2.50 -11.20
CA ILE A 72 -0.56 -1.09 -10.98
C ILE A 72 -0.49 -0.35 -12.30
N MET A 73 -1.59 0.32 -12.65
CA MET A 73 -1.68 1.18 -13.84
C MET A 73 -1.76 2.65 -13.42
N ALA A 74 -0.93 3.48 -14.05
CA ALA A 74 -0.98 4.92 -13.89
C ALA A 74 -0.67 5.60 -15.22
N ASN A 75 -1.34 6.72 -15.51
CA ASN A 75 -1.19 7.47 -16.76
C ASN A 75 -1.38 6.64 -18.04
N GLY A 76 -2.23 5.60 -18.00
CA GLY A 76 -2.50 4.72 -19.13
C GLY A 76 -1.45 3.64 -19.37
N GLU A 77 -0.43 3.52 -18.52
CA GLU A 77 0.65 2.55 -18.63
C GLU A 77 0.71 1.64 -17.39
N MET A 78 1.14 0.40 -17.59
CA MET A 78 1.41 -0.53 -16.48
C MET A 78 2.76 -0.16 -15.85
N GLN A 79 2.72 0.26 -14.60
CA GLN A 79 3.90 0.69 -13.85
C GLN A 79 4.65 -0.48 -13.21
N CYS A 80 3.92 -1.50 -12.77
CA CYS A 80 4.51 -2.72 -12.21
C CYS A 80 3.50 -3.87 -12.23
N LEU A 81 4.02 -5.09 -12.10
CA LEU A 81 3.25 -6.32 -11.95
C LEU A 81 4.03 -7.27 -11.04
N GLY A 82 3.40 -7.81 -10.00
CA GLY A 82 4.07 -8.73 -9.07
C GLY A 82 3.17 -9.18 -7.92
N TYR A 83 3.71 -9.99 -7.02
CA TYR A 83 3.04 -10.35 -5.78
C TYR A 83 3.03 -9.17 -4.82
N SER A 84 1.99 -9.05 -3.98
CA SER A 84 1.84 -7.95 -3.02
C SER A 84 3.12 -7.72 -2.18
N HIS A 85 3.68 -8.78 -1.60
CA HIS A 85 4.89 -8.70 -0.77
C HIS A 85 6.12 -8.21 -1.54
N GLU A 86 6.28 -8.62 -2.81
CA GLU A 86 7.39 -8.18 -3.68
C GLU A 86 7.25 -6.69 -4.03
N LEU A 87 6.03 -6.26 -4.36
CA LEU A 87 5.76 -4.85 -4.66
C LEU A 87 6.01 -3.96 -3.43
N LYS A 88 5.59 -4.41 -2.24
CA LYS A 88 5.88 -3.72 -0.97
C LYS A 88 7.38 -3.66 -0.66
N GLN A 89 8.13 -4.73 -0.97
CA GLN A 89 9.58 -4.75 -0.77
C GLN A 89 10.33 -3.87 -1.78
N ARG A 90 9.92 -3.90 -3.04
CA ARG A 90 10.62 -3.18 -4.14
C ARG A 90 10.31 -1.69 -4.17
N PHE A 91 9.07 -1.33 -3.93
CA PHE A 91 8.60 0.05 -4.06
C PHE A 91 8.28 0.74 -2.74
N GLY A 92 8.02 -0.02 -1.68
CA GLY A 92 7.95 0.51 -0.32
C GLY A 92 9.34 0.80 0.25
N ARG A 93 9.43 1.66 1.26
CA ARG A 93 10.70 1.88 1.98
C ARG A 93 10.92 0.86 3.11
N GLY A 94 9.84 0.28 3.62
CA GLY A 94 9.91 -0.77 4.63
C GLY A 94 8.89 -0.61 5.74
N TYR A 95 9.03 0.43 6.59
CA TYR A 95 8.16 0.62 7.74
C TYR A 95 7.66 2.05 7.86
N THR A 96 6.42 2.19 8.29
CA THR A 96 5.85 3.47 8.74
C THR A 96 5.80 3.49 10.26
N LEU A 97 6.51 4.44 10.87
CA LEU A 97 6.44 4.73 12.30
C LEU A 97 5.44 5.85 12.52
N VAL A 98 4.43 5.58 13.33
CA VAL A 98 3.41 6.55 13.74
C VAL A 98 3.64 6.90 15.20
N ILE A 99 3.79 8.19 15.51
CA ILE A 99 3.97 8.70 16.87
C ILE A 99 2.85 9.68 17.19
N MET A 100 2.24 9.53 18.35
CA MET A 100 1.27 10.48 18.90
C MET A 100 1.82 11.11 20.16
N THR A 101 1.85 12.43 20.21
CA THR A 101 2.33 13.22 21.35
C THR A 101 1.17 13.92 22.07
N ALA A 102 1.36 14.23 23.34
CA ALA A 102 0.39 14.96 24.15
C ALA A 102 0.24 16.42 23.69
N GLU A 103 1.33 17.00 23.21
CA GLU A 103 1.39 18.38 22.73
C GLU A 103 1.49 18.42 21.21
N SER A 104 0.84 19.40 20.60
CA SER A 104 0.78 19.60 19.15
C SER A 104 1.36 20.97 18.76
N ASN A 105 2.62 21.24 19.19
CA ASN A 105 3.34 22.44 18.82
C ASN A 105 4.63 22.11 18.05
N GLN A 106 5.18 23.09 17.32
CA GLN A 106 6.34 22.88 16.47
C GLN A 106 7.58 22.41 17.26
N ALA A 107 7.83 22.97 18.44
CA ALA A 107 8.96 22.57 19.27
C ALA A 107 8.91 21.08 19.68
N LYS A 108 7.70 20.56 19.93
CA LYS A 108 7.49 19.14 20.23
C LYS A 108 7.72 18.27 19.01
N TYR A 109 7.27 18.71 17.85
CA TYR A 109 7.51 17.98 16.59
C TYR A 109 9.01 17.92 16.26
N ASP A 110 9.74 19.01 16.45
CA ASP A 110 11.20 19.05 16.25
C ASP A 110 11.93 18.11 17.21
N GLU A 111 11.54 18.06 18.50
CA GLU A 111 12.08 17.12 19.48
C GLU A 111 11.86 15.66 19.11
N VAL A 112 10.63 15.33 18.63
CA VAL A 112 10.30 13.99 18.15
C VAL A 112 11.09 13.64 16.90
N ASP A 113 11.24 14.57 15.98
CA ASP A 113 11.98 14.39 14.73
C ASP A 113 13.47 14.11 15.01
N ASP A 114 14.09 14.91 15.88
CA ASP A 114 15.48 14.69 16.32
C ASP A 114 15.65 13.32 16.96
N PHE A 115 14.72 12.92 17.83
CA PHE A 115 14.74 11.60 18.44
C PHE A 115 14.60 10.47 17.41
N VAL A 116 13.63 10.56 16.52
CA VAL A 116 13.40 9.54 15.47
C VAL A 116 14.60 9.44 14.55
N LYS A 117 15.17 10.57 14.10
CA LYS A 117 16.37 10.59 13.24
C LYS A 117 17.62 10.07 13.95
N SER A 118 17.69 10.19 15.28
CA SER A 118 18.77 9.55 16.06
C SER A 118 18.72 8.02 16.05
N LEU A 119 17.51 7.44 15.94
CA LEU A 119 17.28 6.00 15.85
C LEU A 119 17.31 5.49 14.40
N PHE A 120 16.77 6.28 13.49
CA PHE A 120 16.58 5.95 12.08
C PHE A 120 17.01 7.15 11.22
N PRO A 121 18.29 7.23 10.85
CA PRO A 121 18.84 8.37 10.09
C PRO A 121 18.16 8.62 8.74
N SER A 122 17.57 7.59 8.12
CA SER A 122 16.84 7.70 6.86
C SER A 122 15.37 8.11 7.01
N ALA A 123 14.87 8.31 8.24
CA ALA A 123 13.48 8.62 8.49
C ALA A 123 13.05 9.92 7.79
N ILE A 124 11.92 9.84 7.06
CA ILE A 124 11.31 10.98 6.36
C ILE A 124 9.89 11.15 6.86
N ILE A 125 9.50 12.38 7.18
CA ILE A 125 8.12 12.70 7.53
C ILE A 125 7.24 12.52 6.30
N LEU A 126 6.16 11.72 6.41
CA LEU A 126 5.23 11.42 5.31
C LEU A 126 4.21 12.53 5.08
N ASP A 127 3.66 13.08 6.17
CA ASP A 127 2.63 14.09 6.14
C ASP A 127 2.99 15.23 7.10
N GLU A 128 2.46 16.43 6.89
CA GLU A 128 2.59 17.52 7.86
C GLU A 128 2.04 17.07 9.23
N PRO A 129 2.79 17.26 10.33
CA PRO A 129 2.33 16.91 11.66
C PRO A 129 1.01 17.59 12.01
N MET A 130 0.02 16.83 12.45
CA MET A 130 -1.30 17.36 12.78
C MET A 130 -1.84 16.74 14.07
N SER A 131 -2.35 17.58 14.97
CA SER A 131 -3.01 17.15 16.21
C SER A 131 -2.15 16.20 17.08
N GLY A 132 -0.83 16.41 17.12
CA GLY A 132 0.11 15.57 17.87
C GLY A 132 0.52 14.29 17.13
N LEU A 133 0.00 14.04 15.93
CA LEU A 133 0.33 12.85 15.14
C LEU A 133 1.45 13.18 14.15
N VAL A 134 2.51 12.36 14.18
CA VAL A 134 3.62 12.42 13.22
C VAL A 134 3.83 11.03 12.63
N LYS A 135 3.99 10.96 11.30
CA LYS A 135 4.26 9.72 10.58
C LYS A 135 5.58 9.78 9.86
N TYR A 136 6.38 8.76 10.04
CA TYR A 136 7.68 8.61 9.39
C TYR A 136 7.71 7.40 8.49
N ASP A 137 8.32 7.55 7.33
CA ASP A 137 8.71 6.46 6.44
C ASP A 137 10.18 6.10 6.71
N ILE A 138 10.45 4.83 7.03
CA ILE A 138 11.75 4.34 7.50
C ILE A 138 12.21 3.20 6.61
N ASP A 139 13.49 3.22 6.25
CA ASP A 139 14.10 2.14 5.47
C ASP A 139 14.11 0.81 6.25
N ARG A 140 13.76 -0.27 5.57
CA ARG A 140 13.73 -1.62 6.15
C ARG A 140 15.09 -2.03 6.76
N GLY A 141 16.18 -1.62 6.14
CA GLY A 141 17.53 -1.96 6.57
C GLY A 141 17.95 -1.35 7.92
N GLU A 142 17.28 -0.26 8.32
CA GLU A 142 17.57 0.42 9.59
C GLU A 142 16.76 -0.12 10.77
N VAL A 143 15.66 -0.84 10.49
CA VAL A 143 14.71 -1.26 11.53
C VAL A 143 15.09 -2.61 12.11
N VAL A 144 15.64 -2.57 13.33
CA VAL A 144 15.68 -3.74 14.23
C VAL A 144 14.53 -3.59 15.21
N ILE A 145 13.44 -4.33 14.99
CA ILE A 145 12.16 -4.19 15.70
C ILE A 145 12.36 -4.20 17.22
N SER A 146 13.13 -5.15 17.75
CA SER A 146 13.39 -5.26 19.19
C SER A 146 14.11 -4.04 19.78
N LYS A 147 15.06 -3.46 19.01
CA LYS A 147 15.78 -2.25 19.39
C LYS A 147 14.84 -1.04 19.36
N ALA A 148 14.07 -0.89 18.30
CA ALA A 148 13.08 0.19 18.16
C ALA A 148 12.10 0.21 19.33
N PHE A 149 11.53 -0.95 19.68
CA PHE A 149 10.62 -1.07 20.82
C PHE A 149 11.28 -0.67 22.13
N LYS A 150 12.48 -1.11 22.37
CA LYS A 150 13.23 -0.80 23.60
C LYS A 150 13.52 0.70 23.71
N GLU A 151 14.10 1.29 22.68
CA GLU A 151 14.54 2.70 22.72
C GLU A 151 13.35 3.66 22.78
N ILE A 152 12.27 3.40 22.01
CA ILE A 152 11.11 4.27 22.04
C ILE A 152 10.40 4.17 23.39
N ASN A 153 10.20 2.96 23.93
CA ASN A 153 9.54 2.81 25.23
C ASN A 153 10.36 3.39 26.38
N ASN A 154 11.70 3.35 26.32
CA ASN A 154 12.56 3.94 27.33
C ASN A 154 12.44 5.48 27.39
N LYS A 155 12.27 6.12 26.23
CA LYS A 155 12.18 7.58 26.11
C LYS A 155 10.76 8.12 25.99
N LYS A 156 9.77 7.24 25.95
CA LYS A 156 8.37 7.59 25.73
C LYS A 156 7.87 8.68 26.69
N GLU A 157 8.15 8.55 28.00
CA GLU A 157 7.70 9.50 29.01
C GLU A 157 8.48 10.83 28.95
N GLU A 158 9.79 10.77 28.72
CA GLU A 158 10.66 11.93 28.61
C GLU A 158 10.25 12.84 27.43
N ILE A 159 9.95 12.23 26.28
CA ILE A 159 9.57 12.95 25.05
C ILE A 159 8.06 13.27 25.02
N GLY A 160 7.26 12.75 25.95
CA GLY A 160 5.81 12.96 25.98
C GLY A 160 5.05 12.22 24.88
N ILE A 161 5.53 11.05 24.46
CA ILE A 161 4.85 10.18 23.50
C ILE A 161 3.71 9.47 24.21
N ILE A 162 2.47 9.68 23.77
CA ILE A 162 1.27 9.00 24.28
C ILE A 162 1.21 7.57 23.74
N SER A 163 1.31 7.44 22.42
CA SER A 163 1.26 6.15 21.74
C SER A 163 2.16 6.17 20.51
N TRP A 164 2.56 5.00 20.08
CA TRP A 164 3.31 4.82 18.86
C TRP A 164 3.03 3.45 18.25
N GLY A 165 3.25 3.32 16.95
CA GLY A 165 3.08 2.08 16.21
C GLY A 165 4.08 1.99 15.06
N LEU A 166 4.55 0.77 14.79
CA LEU A 166 5.40 0.48 13.65
C LEU A 166 4.66 -0.48 12.74
N MET A 167 4.42 -0.09 11.51
CA MET A 167 3.66 -0.84 10.51
C MET A 167 4.51 -1.08 9.27
N GLU A 168 4.32 -2.20 8.58
CA GLU A 168 4.91 -2.38 7.25
C GLU A 168 4.24 -1.46 6.23
N THR A 169 4.99 -1.13 5.17
CA THR A 169 4.46 -0.38 4.03
C THR A 169 3.21 -1.04 3.46
N THR A 170 2.16 -0.25 3.24
CA THR A 170 0.89 -0.71 2.66
C THR A 170 0.92 -0.66 1.13
N MET A 171 0.03 -1.42 0.48
CA MET A 171 -0.16 -1.32 -0.97
C MET A 171 -0.65 0.06 -1.42
N GLU A 172 -1.37 0.77 -0.55
CA GLU A 172 -1.79 2.15 -0.82
C GLU A 172 -0.59 3.09 -0.96
N GLN A 173 0.41 2.98 -0.07
CA GLN A 173 1.65 3.76 -0.16
C GLN A 173 2.46 3.43 -1.42
N VAL A 174 2.52 2.15 -1.80
CA VAL A 174 3.14 1.71 -3.06
C VAL A 174 2.43 2.34 -4.26
N PHE A 175 1.09 2.29 -4.26
CA PHE A 175 0.28 2.88 -5.33
C PHE A 175 0.50 4.40 -5.45
N LEU A 176 0.40 5.13 -4.35
CA LEU A 176 0.58 6.60 -4.33
C LEU A 176 1.96 6.99 -4.88
N LYS A 177 2.98 6.24 -4.51
CA LYS A 177 4.36 6.46 -5.01
C LYS A 177 4.47 6.24 -6.52
N LEU A 178 3.91 5.14 -7.03
CA LEU A 178 3.98 4.79 -8.45
C LEU A 178 3.06 5.65 -9.33
N ALA A 179 1.92 6.08 -8.79
CA ALA A 179 1.00 6.98 -9.48
C ALA A 179 1.51 8.44 -9.56
N GLY A 180 2.63 8.76 -8.91
CA GLY A 180 3.19 10.12 -8.87
C GLY A 180 2.35 11.10 -8.07
N VAL A 181 1.45 10.61 -7.20
CA VAL A 181 0.56 11.43 -6.36
C VAL A 181 1.25 11.85 -5.05
N ALA A 182 2.36 11.17 -4.69
CA ALA A 182 3.16 11.54 -3.54
C ALA A 182 3.91 12.83 -3.87
N HIS A 183 3.53 13.95 -3.22
CA HIS A 183 4.24 15.21 -3.25
C HIS A 183 5.71 15.00 -2.87
N ASP A 184 6.62 15.49 -3.73
CA ASP A 184 8.05 15.69 -3.51
C ASP A 184 8.86 14.50 -2.94
N PHE A 185 8.85 13.38 -3.65
CA PHE A 185 9.99 12.48 -3.61
C PHE A 185 11.05 12.99 -4.58
N THR A 186 12.06 13.70 -4.07
CA THR A 186 13.30 13.93 -4.83
C THR A 186 13.90 12.57 -5.15
N PRO A 187 13.90 12.13 -6.42
CA PRO A 187 14.63 10.92 -6.75
C PRO A 187 16.11 11.23 -6.56
N SER A 188 16.77 10.52 -5.65
CA SER A 188 18.22 10.46 -5.68
C SER A 188 18.61 10.05 -7.11
N LYS A 189 19.34 10.94 -7.78
CA LYS A 189 19.78 10.82 -9.16
C LYS A 189 20.36 9.44 -9.46
N SER A 190 19.63 8.60 -10.17
CA SER A 190 20.20 7.71 -11.17
C SER A 190 19.64 8.15 -12.52
N GLN A 191 20.26 9.19 -13.06
CA GLN A 191 20.17 9.49 -14.47
C GLN A 191 20.80 8.32 -15.21
N ASN A 192 20.00 7.62 -16.00
CA ASN A 192 20.31 7.04 -17.30
C ASN A 192 19.22 6.03 -17.70
N ALA A 193 18.00 6.53 -17.91
CA ALA A 193 17.10 5.85 -18.83
C ALA A 193 17.35 6.42 -20.22
N SER A 194 18.20 5.73 -20.99
CA SER A 194 18.50 6.07 -22.37
C SER A 194 17.28 5.89 -23.26
N GLU A 195 17.21 6.65 -24.36
CA GLU A 195 16.21 6.56 -25.43
C GLU A 195 16.01 5.15 -26.04
N ALA A 196 16.79 4.16 -25.61
CA ALA A 196 16.68 2.75 -26.01
C ALA A 196 15.39 2.05 -25.51
N ASP A 197 14.71 2.57 -24.50
CA ASP A 197 13.54 1.91 -23.89
C ASP A 197 12.22 2.16 -24.61
N LYS A 198 12.20 3.10 -25.56
CA LYS A 198 10.99 3.44 -26.32
C LYS A 198 10.62 2.43 -27.42
N ASN A 199 11.50 1.49 -27.74
CA ASN A 199 11.31 0.51 -28.83
C ASN A 199 11.13 -0.94 -28.39
N LYS A 200 11.02 -1.21 -27.10
CA LYS A 200 10.75 -2.58 -26.59
C LYS A 200 9.30 -2.98 -26.82
N THR A 201 9.10 -4.22 -27.28
CA THR A 201 7.76 -4.81 -27.42
C THR A 201 7.11 -5.00 -26.03
N MET A 202 5.76 -5.05 -25.99
CA MET A 202 5.02 -5.23 -24.76
C MET A 202 5.42 -6.50 -23.97
N SER A 203 5.83 -7.55 -24.69
CA SER A 203 6.32 -8.81 -24.12
C SER A 203 7.68 -8.68 -23.42
N GLU A 204 8.55 -7.82 -23.92
CA GLU A 204 9.85 -7.55 -23.32
C GLU A 204 9.73 -6.66 -22.08
N ARG A 205 8.82 -5.68 -22.13
CA ARG A 205 8.50 -4.82 -20.98
C ARG A 205 7.89 -5.60 -19.79
N VAL A 206 7.04 -6.60 -20.07
CA VAL A 206 6.46 -7.45 -19.02
C VAL A 206 7.54 -8.30 -18.34
N LYS A 207 8.52 -8.82 -19.07
CA LYS A 207 9.64 -9.58 -18.48
C LYS A 207 10.55 -8.73 -17.58
N ASP A 208 10.78 -7.48 -17.94
CA ASP A 208 11.57 -6.54 -17.13
C ASP A 208 10.82 -6.10 -15.86
N LEU A 209 9.49 -6.22 -15.84
CA LEU A 209 8.65 -5.92 -14.68
C LEU A 209 8.49 -7.11 -13.71
N GLU A 210 8.82 -8.33 -14.16
CA GLU A 210 8.77 -9.57 -13.37
C GLU A 210 10.08 -9.90 -12.65
N MET A 211 11.17 -9.20 -12.94
CA MET A 211 12.47 -9.30 -12.25
C MET A 211 12.59 -8.24 -11.19
#